data_602414b5e0c586d33157d0fdc0b5100a
#
_entry.id   602414b5e0c586d33157d0fdc0b5100a
#
_cell.length_a   1.000
_cell.length_b   1.000
_cell.length_c   1.000
_cell.angle_alpha   90.00
_cell.angle_beta   90.00
_cell.angle_gamma   90.00
#
_symmetry.space_group_name_H-M   'P 1'
#
loop_
_entity.id
_entity.type
_entity.pdbx_description
1 polymer ?
#
loop_
_entity_poly.entity_id
_entity_poly.type
_entity_poly.pdbx_seq_one_letter_code
_entity_poly.pdbx_strand_id
1 'polypeptide(L)'
;MIDCRAATKSYASRPVLRGINLVVEPGICALLGANGAGKSTLLRLLSGLEEPHSGSVFIGGLGFRDHGVEIRRNLGVLPEGLGLFESLTVIENLMAVGPIYGLTKSETATRAADLLRLLDLTQGRHTVARNCSFGMRKKTALAIAFLHKPKVLLLDEPFEGIDPASSAVIEMLLGQLSSNGATILLTSHILSMVQKIATRVVILHQGRVESDFNPSTADEGVEDVYFSIVGEPQPEVPDWLRA
;
A
#
# COMPACT_ATOMS: atom_id res chain seq x y z
N MET A 1 -8.15 -12.02 -2.08
CA MET A 1 -7.03 -12.69 -2.77
C MET A 1 -6.60 -11.84 -3.97
N ILE A 2 -5.29 -11.66 -4.14
CA ILE A 2 -4.63 -11.06 -5.31
C ILE A 2 -3.93 -12.22 -6.05
N ASP A 3 -4.01 -12.24 -7.38
CA ASP A 3 -3.34 -13.27 -8.19
C ASP A 3 -2.74 -12.59 -9.44
N CYS A 4 -1.42 -12.59 -9.49
CA CYS A 4 -0.63 -12.00 -10.57
C CYS A 4 0.14 -13.14 -11.27
N ARG A 5 -0.05 -13.32 -12.57
CA ARG A 5 0.49 -14.45 -13.34
C ARG A 5 1.37 -13.96 -14.47
N ALA A 6 2.66 -14.27 -14.37
CA ALA A 6 3.70 -13.96 -15.36
C ALA A 6 3.65 -12.49 -15.86
N ALA A 7 3.29 -11.55 -14.97
CA ALA A 7 3.11 -10.16 -15.36
C ALA A 7 4.44 -9.48 -15.68
N THR A 8 4.50 -8.83 -16.85
CA THR A 8 5.63 -8.03 -17.29
C THR A 8 5.24 -6.57 -17.49
N LYS A 9 6.18 -5.67 -17.24
CA LYS A 9 6.01 -4.25 -17.54
C LYS A 9 7.35 -3.61 -17.88
N SER A 10 7.34 -2.73 -18.88
CA SER A 10 8.50 -1.95 -19.31
C SER A 10 8.09 -0.51 -19.54
N TYR A 11 9.02 0.42 -19.35
CA TYR A 11 8.86 1.83 -19.73
C TYR A 11 10.03 2.22 -20.66
N ALA A 12 9.72 2.80 -21.81
CA ALA A 12 10.70 3.21 -22.82
C ALA A 12 11.78 2.13 -23.06
N SER A 13 11.36 0.89 -23.32
CA SER A 13 12.21 -0.29 -23.53
C SER A 13 13.01 -0.79 -22.32
N ARG A 14 12.88 -0.15 -21.15
CA ARG A 14 13.51 -0.62 -19.91
C ARG A 14 12.54 -1.57 -19.17
N PRO A 15 12.87 -2.86 -19.02
CA PRO A 15 12.05 -3.79 -18.28
C PRO A 15 12.11 -3.47 -16.78
N VAL A 16 10.91 -3.31 -16.16
CA VAL A 16 10.75 -3.04 -14.74
C VAL A 16 10.20 -4.26 -14.00
N LEU A 17 9.21 -4.94 -14.58
CA LEU A 17 8.72 -6.21 -14.06
C LEU A 17 8.98 -7.32 -15.08
N ARG A 18 9.50 -8.45 -14.60
CA ARG A 18 10.07 -9.51 -15.44
C ARG A 18 9.40 -10.86 -15.20
N GLY A 19 8.09 -10.95 -15.40
CA GLY A 19 7.33 -12.18 -15.25
C GLY A 19 6.97 -12.45 -13.79
N ILE A 20 6.35 -11.49 -13.13
CA ILE A 20 5.92 -11.61 -11.73
C ILE A 20 4.84 -12.68 -11.60
N ASN A 21 5.08 -13.66 -10.73
CA ASN A 21 4.08 -14.58 -10.22
C ASN A 21 3.92 -14.31 -8.74
N LEU A 22 2.72 -13.91 -8.31
CA LEU A 22 2.44 -13.56 -6.92
C LEU A 22 0.97 -13.82 -6.61
N VAL A 23 0.71 -14.71 -5.65
CA VAL A 23 -0.62 -14.90 -5.07
C VAL A 23 -0.58 -14.36 -3.66
N VAL A 24 -1.50 -13.45 -3.29
CA VAL A 24 -1.63 -12.95 -1.92
C VAL A 24 -3.00 -13.35 -1.37
N GLU A 25 -2.96 -14.19 -0.35
CA GLU A 25 -4.12 -14.65 0.41
C GLU A 25 -4.57 -13.60 1.45
N PRO A 26 -5.74 -13.77 2.12
CA PRO A 26 -6.12 -12.94 3.26
C PRO A 26 -5.02 -12.88 4.32
N GLY A 27 -4.75 -11.67 4.81
CA GLY A 27 -3.63 -11.41 5.72
C GLY A 27 -2.92 -10.11 5.36
N ILE A 28 -1.79 -9.85 6.00
CA ILE A 28 -0.93 -8.68 5.73
C ILE A 28 0.35 -9.17 5.05
N CYS A 29 0.47 -8.90 3.77
CA CYS A 29 1.67 -9.17 2.97
C CYS A 29 2.47 -7.87 2.78
N ALA A 30 3.73 -7.87 3.19
CA ALA A 30 4.65 -6.77 2.92
C ALA A 30 5.47 -7.06 1.65
N LEU A 31 5.50 -6.09 0.73
CA LEU A 31 6.31 -6.10 -0.47
C LEU A 31 7.53 -5.21 -0.26
N LEU A 32 8.68 -5.81 -0.06
CA LEU A 32 9.96 -5.16 0.13
C LEU A 32 10.79 -5.10 -1.16
N GLY A 33 11.80 -4.26 -1.17
CA GLY A 33 12.77 -4.15 -2.27
C GLY A 33 13.39 -2.76 -2.32
N ALA A 34 14.55 -2.65 -2.93
CA ALA A 34 15.24 -1.38 -3.12
C ALA A 34 14.44 -0.40 -3.98
N ASN A 35 14.83 0.88 -3.97
CA ASN A 35 14.28 1.87 -4.89
C ASN A 35 14.52 1.45 -6.34
N GLY A 36 13.48 1.52 -7.17
CA GLY A 36 13.53 1.06 -8.55
C GLY A 36 13.36 -0.45 -8.74
N ALA A 37 13.16 -1.25 -7.69
CA ALA A 37 12.89 -2.69 -7.80
C ALA A 37 11.59 -3.03 -8.54
N GLY A 38 10.64 -2.07 -8.63
CA GLY A 38 9.37 -2.24 -9.33
C GLY A 38 8.14 -2.28 -8.43
N LYS A 39 8.27 -2.01 -7.12
CA LYS A 39 7.16 -2.07 -6.14
C LYS A 39 5.95 -1.22 -6.54
N SER A 40 6.13 0.09 -6.76
CA SER A 40 5.03 0.99 -7.16
C SER A 40 4.45 0.61 -8.53
N THR A 41 5.30 0.11 -9.47
CA THR A 41 4.81 -0.42 -10.75
C THR A 41 3.90 -1.64 -10.54
N LEU A 42 4.30 -2.57 -9.67
CA LEU A 42 3.47 -3.73 -9.35
C LEU A 42 2.14 -3.29 -8.72
N LEU A 43 2.16 -2.36 -7.76
CA LEU A 43 0.93 -1.82 -7.17
C LEU A 43 0.03 -1.14 -8.20
N ARG A 44 0.58 -0.42 -9.21
CA ARG A 44 -0.21 0.17 -10.31
C ARG A 44 -0.88 -0.90 -11.18
N LEU A 45 -0.21 -2.02 -11.47
CA LEU A 45 -0.83 -3.14 -12.18
C LEU A 45 -1.94 -3.79 -11.34
N LEU A 46 -1.67 -4.04 -10.04
CA LEU A 46 -2.63 -4.67 -9.13
C LEU A 46 -3.85 -3.79 -8.84
N SER A 47 -3.72 -2.47 -8.94
CA SER A 47 -4.84 -1.52 -8.79
C SER A 47 -5.61 -1.26 -10.09
N GLY A 48 -5.14 -1.79 -11.23
CA GLY A 48 -5.73 -1.54 -12.54
C GLY A 48 -5.55 -0.11 -13.03
N LEU A 49 -4.57 0.63 -12.49
CA LEU A 49 -4.14 1.94 -13.00
C LEU A 49 -3.31 1.78 -14.27
N GLU A 50 -2.64 0.65 -14.41
CA GLU A 50 -1.89 0.27 -15.61
C GLU A 50 -2.18 -1.19 -15.96
N GLU A 51 -2.05 -1.52 -17.26
CA GLU A 51 -2.13 -2.89 -17.74
C GLU A 51 -0.72 -3.49 -17.90
N PRO A 52 -0.53 -4.79 -17.60
CA PRO A 52 0.72 -5.48 -17.89
C PRO A 52 0.93 -5.58 -19.41
N HIS A 53 2.18 -5.64 -19.88
CA HIS A 53 2.49 -5.90 -21.29
C HIS A 53 2.25 -7.37 -21.65
N SER A 54 2.48 -8.28 -20.72
CA SER A 54 2.09 -9.69 -20.82
C SER A 54 1.74 -10.24 -19.44
N GLY A 55 1.10 -11.38 -19.39
CA GLY A 55 0.57 -11.96 -18.19
C GLY A 55 -0.80 -11.41 -17.81
N SER A 56 -1.23 -11.64 -16.58
CA SER A 56 -2.57 -11.25 -16.11
C SER A 56 -2.60 -10.96 -14.64
N VAL A 57 -3.58 -10.12 -14.23
CA VAL A 57 -3.85 -9.75 -12.83
C VAL A 57 -5.31 -10.00 -12.53
N PHE A 58 -5.57 -10.67 -11.42
CA PHE A 58 -6.91 -10.95 -10.90
C PHE A 58 -7.03 -10.48 -9.45
N ILE A 59 -8.13 -9.83 -9.11
CA ILE A 59 -8.50 -9.43 -7.76
C ILE A 59 -9.80 -10.15 -7.39
N GLY A 60 -9.76 -10.97 -6.34
CA GLY A 60 -10.91 -11.80 -5.97
C GLY A 60 -11.34 -12.79 -7.06
N GLY A 61 -10.41 -13.22 -7.93
CA GLY A 61 -10.69 -14.07 -9.08
C GLY A 61 -11.20 -13.33 -10.32
N LEU A 62 -11.37 -12.01 -10.26
CA LEU A 62 -11.91 -11.17 -11.31
C LEU A 62 -10.80 -10.41 -12.04
N GLY A 63 -10.86 -10.31 -13.37
CA GLY A 63 -9.96 -9.49 -14.18
C GLY A 63 -10.52 -8.09 -14.42
N PHE A 64 -9.64 -7.09 -14.47
CA PHE A 64 -10.05 -5.67 -14.62
C PHE A 64 -10.78 -5.38 -15.93
N ARG A 65 -10.48 -6.09 -17.01
CA ARG A 65 -11.07 -5.86 -18.32
C ARG A 65 -12.60 -6.00 -18.30
N ASP A 66 -13.09 -7.04 -17.63
CA ASP A 66 -14.51 -7.38 -17.65
C ASP A 66 -15.24 -6.96 -16.35
N HIS A 67 -14.52 -6.84 -15.25
CA HIS A 67 -15.08 -6.64 -13.92
C HIS A 67 -14.51 -5.41 -13.18
N GLY A 68 -13.96 -4.43 -13.91
CA GLY A 68 -13.24 -3.30 -13.29
C GLY A 68 -14.04 -2.50 -12.27
N VAL A 69 -15.35 -2.33 -12.48
CA VAL A 69 -16.22 -1.62 -11.50
C VAL A 69 -16.41 -2.43 -10.22
N GLU A 70 -16.65 -3.74 -10.36
CA GLU A 70 -16.82 -4.64 -9.21
C GLU A 70 -15.56 -4.74 -8.37
N ILE A 71 -14.39 -4.87 -9.04
CA ILE A 71 -13.08 -4.88 -8.38
C ILE A 71 -12.88 -3.59 -7.59
N ARG A 72 -13.06 -2.41 -8.21
CA ARG A 72 -12.83 -1.12 -7.56
C ARG A 72 -13.72 -0.89 -6.34
N ARG A 73 -14.94 -1.41 -6.33
CA ARG A 73 -15.85 -1.35 -5.16
C ARG A 73 -15.32 -2.12 -3.95
N ASN A 74 -14.44 -3.10 -4.16
CA ASN A 74 -13.86 -3.94 -3.13
C ASN A 74 -12.38 -3.65 -2.87
N LEU A 75 -11.80 -2.67 -3.57
CA LEU A 75 -10.38 -2.35 -3.57
C LEU A 75 -10.13 -0.97 -2.94
N GLY A 76 -9.40 -0.93 -1.85
CA GLY A 76 -8.84 0.30 -1.27
C GLY A 76 -7.41 0.49 -1.74
N VAL A 77 -7.06 1.70 -2.16
CA VAL A 77 -5.71 2.00 -2.66
C VAL A 77 -5.17 3.25 -2.00
N LEU A 78 -3.96 3.16 -1.48
CA LEU A 78 -3.11 4.31 -1.15
C LEU A 78 -1.99 4.35 -2.18
N PRO A 79 -2.07 5.19 -3.22
CA PRO A 79 -1.01 5.31 -4.21
C PRO A 79 0.12 6.23 -3.72
N GLU A 80 1.31 6.15 -4.33
CA GLU A 80 2.47 7.03 -4.08
C GLU A 80 2.10 8.53 -4.12
N GLY A 81 1.27 8.95 -5.07
CA GLY A 81 0.81 10.33 -5.23
C GLY A 81 -0.40 10.72 -4.37
N LEU A 82 -0.79 9.88 -3.38
CA LEU A 82 -1.91 10.05 -2.43
C LEU A 82 -3.31 10.13 -3.04
N GLY A 83 -3.50 10.57 -4.29
CA GLY A 83 -4.79 10.60 -5.00
C GLY A 83 -5.85 11.53 -4.41
N LEU A 84 -5.45 12.62 -3.75
CA LEU A 84 -6.37 13.59 -3.16
C LEU A 84 -6.83 14.65 -4.18
N PHE A 85 -8.06 15.11 -4.03
CA PHE A 85 -8.54 16.33 -4.68
C PHE A 85 -7.97 17.54 -3.94
N GLU A 86 -6.92 18.13 -4.47
CA GLU A 86 -6.11 19.18 -3.86
C GLU A 86 -6.91 20.44 -3.49
N SER A 87 -7.99 20.74 -4.21
CA SER A 87 -8.88 21.90 -3.99
C SER A 87 -9.99 21.65 -2.96
N LEU A 88 -10.20 20.40 -2.56
CA LEU A 88 -11.20 20.04 -1.58
C LEU A 88 -10.59 19.98 -0.17
N THR A 89 -11.40 20.21 0.84
CA THR A 89 -11.00 20.00 2.24
C THR A 89 -10.85 18.51 2.55
N VAL A 90 -10.24 18.19 3.70
CA VAL A 90 -10.08 16.82 4.18
C VAL A 90 -11.44 16.09 4.21
N ILE A 91 -12.47 16.69 4.82
CA ILE A 91 -13.80 16.07 4.89
C ILE A 91 -14.46 15.97 3.52
N GLU A 92 -14.33 16.99 2.66
CA GLU A 92 -14.90 16.97 1.31
C GLU A 92 -14.27 15.89 0.44
N ASN A 93 -12.97 15.59 0.60
CA ASN A 93 -12.31 14.45 -0.07
C ASN A 93 -13.02 13.13 0.28
N LEU A 94 -13.28 12.85 1.57
CA LEU A 94 -13.98 11.63 1.97
C LEU A 94 -15.43 11.62 1.46
N MET A 95 -16.13 12.75 1.57
CA MET A 95 -17.54 12.88 1.12
C MET A 95 -17.70 12.73 -0.39
N ALA A 96 -16.71 13.16 -1.18
CA ALA A 96 -16.71 13.00 -2.64
C ALA A 96 -16.49 11.54 -3.07
N VAL A 97 -15.65 10.81 -2.33
CA VAL A 97 -15.25 9.44 -2.71
C VAL A 97 -16.28 8.38 -2.26
N GLY A 98 -16.97 8.58 -1.12
CA GLY A 98 -17.93 7.60 -0.59
C GLY A 98 -18.96 7.09 -1.61
N PRO A 99 -19.68 7.99 -2.34
CA PRO A 99 -20.64 7.57 -3.36
C PRO A 99 -20.02 6.80 -4.53
N ILE A 100 -18.76 7.04 -4.87
CA ILE A 100 -18.04 6.31 -5.93
C ILE A 100 -17.92 4.82 -5.56
N TYR A 101 -17.74 4.53 -4.27
CA TYR A 101 -17.72 3.18 -3.73
C TYR A 101 -19.12 2.62 -3.38
N GLY A 102 -20.18 3.36 -3.68
CA GLY A 102 -21.59 2.93 -3.46
C GLY A 102 -22.12 3.17 -2.06
N LEU A 103 -21.45 3.98 -1.25
CA LEU A 103 -21.95 4.39 0.07
C LEU A 103 -23.01 5.48 -0.09
N THR A 104 -24.05 5.43 0.73
CA THR A 104 -24.99 6.56 0.87
C THR A 104 -24.29 7.77 1.52
N LYS A 105 -24.88 8.95 1.36
CA LYS A 105 -24.36 10.18 1.99
C LYS A 105 -24.27 10.04 3.52
N SER A 106 -25.26 9.40 4.14
CA SER A 106 -25.30 9.18 5.59
C SER A 106 -24.20 8.22 6.04
N GLU A 107 -24.04 7.06 5.37
CA GLU A 107 -22.96 6.11 5.66
C GLU A 107 -21.59 6.75 5.48
N THR A 108 -21.40 7.51 4.39
CA THR A 108 -20.15 8.23 4.14
C THR A 108 -19.82 9.19 5.27
N ALA A 109 -20.82 9.99 5.70
CA ALA A 109 -20.64 10.97 6.78
C ALA A 109 -20.27 10.31 8.12
N THR A 110 -20.96 9.21 8.47
CA THR A 110 -20.68 8.46 9.70
C THR A 110 -19.26 7.87 9.68
N ARG A 111 -18.92 7.13 8.62
CA ARG A 111 -17.59 6.51 8.50
C ARG A 111 -16.47 7.53 8.40
N ALA A 112 -16.69 8.64 7.69
CA ALA A 112 -15.74 9.74 7.62
C ALA A 112 -15.48 10.35 8.99
N ALA A 113 -16.53 10.61 9.80
CA ALA A 113 -16.38 11.15 11.14
C ALA A 113 -15.56 10.20 12.04
N ASP A 114 -15.82 8.89 11.97
CA ASP A 114 -15.07 7.89 12.73
C ASP A 114 -13.59 7.84 12.32
N LEU A 115 -13.29 7.81 11.01
CA LEU A 115 -11.92 7.78 10.50
C LEU A 115 -11.16 9.07 10.82
N LEU A 116 -11.82 10.24 10.70
CA LEU A 116 -11.19 11.52 11.06
C LEU A 116 -10.84 11.57 12.55
N ARG A 117 -11.67 11.01 13.41
CA ARG A 117 -11.40 10.91 14.85
C ARG A 117 -10.24 9.95 15.12
N LEU A 118 -10.26 8.74 14.54
CA LEU A 118 -9.23 7.72 14.73
C LEU A 118 -7.85 8.18 14.25
N LEU A 119 -7.78 8.88 13.12
CA LEU A 119 -6.53 9.33 12.51
C LEU A 119 -6.10 10.75 12.95
N ASP A 120 -6.74 11.29 13.98
CA ASP A 120 -6.46 12.64 14.51
C ASP A 120 -6.51 13.74 13.44
N LEU A 121 -7.58 13.73 12.64
CA LEU A 121 -7.84 14.72 11.58
C LEU A 121 -9.03 15.63 11.91
N THR A 122 -9.68 15.45 13.06
CA THR A 122 -10.93 16.16 13.42
C THR A 122 -10.76 17.67 13.40
N GLN A 123 -9.67 18.19 13.96
CA GLN A 123 -9.39 19.63 14.03
C GLN A 123 -9.08 20.21 12.65
N GLY A 124 -8.39 19.44 11.81
CA GLY A 124 -7.99 19.84 10.45
C GLY A 124 -9.01 19.52 9.36
N ARG A 125 -10.20 18.97 9.68
CA ARG A 125 -11.15 18.45 8.69
C ARG A 125 -11.63 19.44 7.63
N HIS A 126 -11.59 20.74 7.93
CA HIS A 126 -11.96 21.82 7.01
C HIS A 126 -10.76 22.48 6.32
N THR A 127 -9.55 21.99 6.57
CA THR A 127 -8.35 22.46 5.86
C THR A 127 -8.36 21.90 4.44
N VAL A 128 -8.10 22.73 3.45
CA VAL A 128 -7.98 22.33 2.03
C VAL A 128 -6.75 21.46 1.87
N ALA A 129 -6.85 20.34 1.13
CA ALA A 129 -5.83 19.30 1.05
C ALA A 129 -4.44 19.83 0.65
N ARG A 130 -4.36 20.77 -0.31
CA ARG A 130 -3.09 21.42 -0.70
C ARG A 130 -2.40 22.18 0.42
N ASN A 131 -3.15 22.61 1.46
CA ASN A 131 -2.64 23.37 2.61
C ASN A 131 -2.36 22.47 3.82
N CYS A 132 -2.65 21.18 3.73
CA CYS A 132 -2.37 20.21 4.78
C CYS A 132 -0.89 19.85 4.81
N SER A 133 -0.37 19.48 6.00
CA SER A 133 0.94 18.85 6.11
C SER A 133 0.98 17.51 5.35
N PHE A 134 2.18 17.00 5.05
CA PHE A 134 2.31 15.69 4.39
C PHE A 134 1.62 14.59 5.20
N GLY A 135 1.82 14.55 6.52
CA GLY A 135 1.18 13.57 7.41
C GLY A 135 -0.35 13.67 7.39
N MET A 136 -0.94 14.88 7.40
CA MET A 136 -2.39 15.06 7.27
C MET A 136 -2.91 14.57 5.92
N ARG A 137 -2.19 14.87 4.83
CA ARG A 137 -2.54 14.38 3.48
C ARG A 137 -2.48 12.85 3.42
N LYS A 138 -1.43 12.25 3.97
CA LYS A 138 -1.25 10.79 4.02
C LYS A 138 -2.37 10.13 4.82
N LYS A 139 -2.67 10.65 6.03
CA LYS A 139 -3.78 10.17 6.87
C LYS A 139 -5.14 10.31 6.16
N THR A 140 -5.35 11.40 5.41
CA THR A 140 -6.58 11.59 4.61
C THR A 140 -6.70 10.54 3.50
N ALA A 141 -5.61 10.26 2.79
CA ALA A 141 -5.58 9.24 1.73
C ALA A 141 -5.80 7.82 2.30
N LEU A 142 -5.23 7.52 3.48
CA LEU A 142 -5.50 6.28 4.21
C LEU A 142 -6.98 6.19 4.63
N ALA A 143 -7.57 7.28 5.16
CA ALA A 143 -8.99 7.32 5.49
C ALA A 143 -9.86 6.99 4.27
N ILE A 144 -9.53 7.53 3.09
CA ILE A 144 -10.21 7.22 1.83
C ILE A 144 -10.07 5.73 1.49
N ALA A 145 -8.85 5.16 1.61
CA ALA A 145 -8.62 3.75 1.32
C ALA A 145 -9.42 2.81 2.25
N PHE A 146 -9.69 3.21 3.49
CA PHE A 146 -10.48 2.43 4.46
C PHE A 146 -12.00 2.67 4.40
N LEU A 147 -12.45 3.80 3.84
CA LEU A 147 -13.81 4.34 3.97
C LEU A 147 -14.91 3.34 3.62
N HIS A 148 -14.74 2.57 2.57
CA HIS A 148 -15.74 1.62 2.06
C HIS A 148 -15.55 0.19 2.60
N LYS A 149 -14.63 -0.02 3.58
CA LYS A 149 -14.31 -1.35 4.15
C LYS A 149 -13.94 -2.37 3.06
N PRO A 150 -12.86 -2.12 2.31
CA PRO A 150 -12.48 -2.95 1.16
C PRO A 150 -12.09 -4.37 1.58
N LYS A 151 -12.28 -5.33 0.65
CA LYS A 151 -11.80 -6.71 0.81
C LYS A 151 -10.32 -6.87 0.43
N VAL A 152 -9.80 -5.92 -0.36
CA VAL A 152 -8.39 -5.88 -0.77
C VAL A 152 -7.86 -4.47 -0.57
N LEU A 153 -6.67 -4.36 0.03
CA LEU A 153 -5.96 -3.10 0.23
C LEU A 153 -4.58 -3.14 -0.42
N LEU A 154 -4.28 -2.11 -1.19
CA LEU A 154 -2.97 -1.89 -1.80
C LEU A 154 -2.42 -0.56 -1.28
N LEU A 155 -1.37 -0.60 -0.48
CA LEU A 155 -0.87 0.57 0.24
C LEU A 155 0.61 0.82 -0.08
N ASP A 156 0.89 1.97 -0.71
CA ASP A 156 2.27 2.38 -0.99
C ASP A 156 2.82 3.21 0.18
N GLU A 157 3.78 2.65 0.92
CA GLU A 157 4.46 3.24 2.08
C GLU A 157 3.49 3.87 3.10
N PRO A 158 2.52 3.11 3.68
CA PRO A 158 1.45 3.67 4.51
C PRO A 158 1.91 4.35 5.79
N PHE A 159 3.12 4.07 6.27
CA PHE A 159 3.68 4.60 7.52
C PHE A 159 4.64 5.77 7.31
N GLU A 160 5.03 6.06 6.07
CA GLU A 160 5.95 7.14 5.76
C GLU A 160 5.37 8.51 6.13
N GLY A 161 6.12 9.29 6.91
CA GLY A 161 5.73 10.63 7.34
C GLY A 161 4.55 10.68 8.33
N ILE A 162 4.24 9.55 8.96
CA ILE A 162 3.19 9.41 9.96
C ILE A 162 3.84 9.43 11.37
N ASP A 163 3.21 10.14 12.29
CA ASP A 163 3.62 10.15 13.69
C ASP A 163 3.39 8.78 14.38
N PRO A 164 4.14 8.46 15.47
CA PRO A 164 4.04 7.15 16.11
C PRO A 164 2.64 6.80 16.63
N ALA A 165 1.89 7.78 17.14
CA ALA A 165 0.54 7.54 17.66
C ALA A 165 -0.42 7.17 16.53
N SER A 166 -0.40 7.92 15.42
CA SER A 166 -1.20 7.60 14.24
C SER A 166 -0.74 6.28 13.58
N SER A 167 0.55 5.97 13.59
CA SER A 167 1.06 4.68 13.10
C SER A 167 0.47 3.50 13.87
N ALA A 168 0.40 3.59 15.21
CA ALA A 168 -0.23 2.55 16.03
C ALA A 168 -1.72 2.36 15.70
N VAL A 169 -2.44 3.44 15.39
CA VAL A 169 -3.85 3.36 14.94
C VAL A 169 -3.96 2.68 13.58
N ILE A 170 -3.08 3.03 12.64
CA ILE A 170 -3.07 2.40 11.31
C ILE A 170 -2.78 0.89 11.44
N GLU A 171 -1.79 0.49 12.25
CA GLU A 171 -1.50 -0.92 12.54
C GLU A 171 -2.76 -1.65 13.07
N MET A 172 -3.43 -1.06 14.06
CA MET A 172 -4.67 -1.61 14.61
C MET A 172 -5.75 -1.79 13.53
N LEU A 173 -5.94 -0.78 12.68
CA LEU A 173 -6.93 -0.83 11.58
C LEU A 173 -6.58 -1.91 10.55
N LEU A 174 -5.31 -2.05 10.17
CA LEU A 174 -4.85 -3.10 9.26
C LEU A 174 -5.05 -4.49 9.89
N GLY A 175 -4.69 -4.67 11.17
CA GLY A 175 -4.92 -5.90 11.91
C GLY A 175 -6.40 -6.27 11.98
N GLN A 176 -7.27 -5.31 12.25
CA GLN A 176 -8.73 -5.53 12.29
C GLN A 176 -9.31 -5.91 10.92
N LEU A 177 -8.86 -5.27 9.83
CA LEU A 177 -9.28 -5.61 8.48
C LEU A 177 -8.78 -7.00 8.08
N SER A 178 -7.53 -7.32 8.38
CA SER A 178 -6.93 -8.64 8.13
C SER A 178 -7.68 -9.75 8.88
N SER A 179 -7.99 -9.56 10.16
CA SER A 179 -8.77 -10.51 10.97
C SER A 179 -10.19 -10.73 10.44
N ASN A 180 -10.74 -9.75 9.73
CA ASN A 180 -12.03 -9.85 9.03
C ASN A 180 -11.88 -10.44 7.60
N GLY A 181 -10.73 -11.01 7.25
CA GLY A 181 -10.50 -11.70 5.99
C GLY A 181 -10.10 -10.78 4.83
N ALA A 182 -9.71 -9.54 5.08
CA ALA A 182 -9.16 -8.69 4.02
C ALA A 182 -7.76 -9.15 3.60
N THR A 183 -7.47 -9.00 2.31
CA THR A 183 -6.11 -9.18 1.74
C THR A 183 -5.43 -7.82 1.67
N ILE A 184 -4.31 -7.66 2.35
CA ILE A 184 -3.57 -6.40 2.42
C ILE A 184 -2.19 -6.62 1.82
N LEU A 185 -1.85 -5.85 0.80
CA LEU A 185 -0.49 -5.75 0.26
C LEU A 185 0.01 -4.33 0.52
N LEU A 186 1.08 -4.20 1.26
CA LEU A 186 1.71 -2.92 1.54
C LEU A 186 3.19 -2.93 1.15
N THR A 187 3.70 -1.79 0.69
CA THR A 187 5.15 -1.58 0.60
C THR A 187 5.65 -0.91 1.86
N SER A 188 6.89 -1.16 2.23
CA SER A 188 7.57 -0.45 3.31
C SER A 188 9.08 -0.52 3.14
N HIS A 189 9.77 0.51 3.63
CA HIS A 189 11.21 0.51 3.85
C HIS A 189 11.57 0.42 5.34
N ILE A 190 10.57 0.35 6.23
CA ILE A 190 10.75 0.23 7.69
C ILE A 190 10.67 -1.26 8.06
N LEU A 191 11.80 -1.96 8.02
CA LEU A 191 11.87 -3.43 8.18
C LEU A 191 11.35 -3.89 9.56
N SER A 192 11.61 -3.13 10.62
CA SER A 192 11.11 -3.42 11.98
C SER A 192 9.58 -3.36 12.07
N MET A 193 8.94 -2.45 11.32
CA MET A 193 7.48 -2.39 11.23
C MET A 193 6.94 -3.62 10.50
N VAL A 194 7.56 -3.99 9.39
CA VAL A 194 7.20 -5.18 8.61
C VAL A 194 7.31 -6.45 9.46
N GLN A 195 8.42 -6.63 10.20
CA GLN A 195 8.62 -7.74 11.13
C GLN A 195 7.49 -7.85 12.15
N LYS A 196 6.95 -6.71 12.59
CA LYS A 196 5.89 -6.65 13.61
C LYS A 196 4.50 -7.01 13.08
N ILE A 197 4.14 -6.54 11.87
CA ILE A 197 2.73 -6.59 11.41
C ILE A 197 2.48 -7.58 10.28
N ALA A 198 3.50 -7.93 9.49
CA ALA A 198 3.29 -8.77 8.32
C ALA A 198 3.16 -10.26 8.69
N THR A 199 2.21 -10.93 8.08
CA THR A 199 2.08 -12.39 8.12
C THR A 199 2.84 -13.07 6.98
N ARG A 200 3.25 -12.28 5.98
CA ARG A 200 4.01 -12.72 4.82
C ARG A 200 4.86 -11.57 4.29
N VAL A 201 6.07 -11.88 3.88
CA VAL A 201 7.01 -10.93 3.29
C VAL A 201 7.42 -11.43 1.92
N VAL A 202 7.35 -10.55 0.94
CA VAL A 202 7.81 -10.79 -0.44
C VAL A 202 8.89 -9.78 -0.76
N ILE A 203 10.06 -10.23 -1.21
CA ILE A 203 11.15 -9.34 -1.59
C ILE A 203 11.25 -9.29 -3.11
N LEU A 204 11.06 -8.08 -3.65
CA LEU A 204 11.22 -7.79 -5.06
C LEU A 204 12.61 -7.22 -5.32
N HIS A 205 13.37 -7.87 -6.19
CA HIS A 205 14.68 -7.43 -6.60
C HIS A 205 14.80 -7.47 -8.13
N GLN A 206 15.27 -6.39 -8.75
CA GLN A 206 15.46 -6.27 -10.21
C GLN A 206 14.25 -6.73 -11.05
N GLY A 207 13.03 -6.45 -10.56
CA GLY A 207 11.79 -6.79 -11.25
C GLY A 207 11.37 -8.26 -11.14
N ARG A 208 11.91 -9.03 -10.20
CA ARG A 208 11.58 -10.43 -9.90
C ARG A 208 11.25 -10.60 -8.42
N VAL A 209 10.42 -11.58 -8.11
CA VAL A 209 10.25 -12.05 -6.73
C VAL A 209 11.42 -12.96 -6.41
N GLU A 210 12.27 -12.57 -5.47
CA GLU A 210 13.47 -13.31 -5.08
C GLU A 210 13.26 -14.08 -3.77
N SER A 211 12.35 -13.61 -2.90
CA SER A 211 12.04 -14.31 -1.65
C SER A 211 10.56 -14.11 -1.30
N ASP A 212 10.01 -15.12 -0.62
CA ASP A 212 8.61 -15.17 -0.19
C ASP A 212 8.52 -16.07 1.05
N PHE A 213 8.27 -15.45 2.22
CA PHE A 213 8.33 -16.16 3.50
C PHE A 213 7.38 -15.57 4.55
N ASN A 214 7.16 -16.34 5.62
CA ASN A 214 6.44 -15.89 6.80
C ASN A 214 7.46 -15.42 7.86
N PRO A 215 7.47 -14.15 8.26
CA PRO A 215 8.46 -13.61 9.19
C PRO A 215 8.35 -14.18 10.63
N SER A 216 7.22 -14.80 10.98
CA SER A 216 7.03 -15.42 12.30
C SER A 216 7.59 -16.83 12.39
N THR A 217 7.86 -17.49 11.27
CA THR A 217 8.36 -18.87 11.19
C THR A 217 9.71 -18.98 10.48
N ALA A 218 10.24 -17.88 9.98
CA ALA A 218 11.57 -17.83 9.37
C ALA A 218 12.66 -17.93 10.45
N ASP A 219 13.75 -18.63 10.16
CA ASP A 219 14.92 -18.76 11.05
C ASP A 219 15.67 -17.41 11.17
N GLU A 220 15.60 -16.59 10.13
CA GLU A 220 16.25 -15.28 10.03
C GLU A 220 15.22 -14.14 10.11
N GLY A 221 15.63 -12.99 10.64
CA GLY A 221 14.81 -11.78 10.67
C GLY A 221 14.55 -11.20 9.27
N VAL A 222 13.50 -10.38 9.15
CA VAL A 222 13.19 -9.70 7.86
C VAL A 222 14.39 -8.88 7.36
N GLU A 223 15.14 -8.27 8.27
CA GLU A 223 16.31 -7.45 7.95
C GLU A 223 17.45 -8.28 7.34
N ASP A 224 17.74 -9.42 7.94
CA ASP A 224 18.81 -10.32 7.48
C ASP A 224 18.50 -10.86 6.08
N VAL A 225 17.27 -11.37 5.88
CA VAL A 225 16.82 -11.86 4.57
C VAL A 225 16.83 -10.73 3.52
N TYR A 226 16.41 -9.53 3.90
CA TYR A 226 16.41 -8.38 2.99
C TYR A 226 17.82 -8.02 2.53
N PHE A 227 18.79 -7.89 3.45
CA PHE A 227 20.14 -7.52 3.11
C PHE A 227 20.93 -8.63 2.40
N SER A 228 20.60 -9.91 2.64
CA SER A 228 21.19 -11.01 1.87
C SER A 228 20.87 -10.93 0.36
N ILE A 229 19.69 -10.37 0.00
CA ILE A 229 19.22 -10.25 -1.39
C ILE A 229 19.63 -8.90 -2.02
N VAL A 230 19.43 -7.80 -1.28
CA VAL A 230 19.60 -6.45 -1.79
C VAL A 230 21.06 -5.96 -1.64
N GLY A 231 21.79 -6.56 -0.71
CA GLY A 231 23.16 -6.16 -0.32
C GLY A 231 23.13 -5.16 0.84
N GLU A 232 24.09 -5.28 1.72
CA GLU A 232 24.33 -4.31 2.77
C GLU A 232 24.90 -3.00 2.23
N PRO A 233 24.48 -1.84 2.78
CA PRO A 233 25.15 -0.58 2.44
C PRO A 233 26.61 -0.64 2.88
N GLN A 234 27.54 -0.37 1.97
CA GLN A 234 28.96 -0.22 2.27
C GLN A 234 29.37 1.25 2.10
N PRO A 235 29.10 2.12 3.08
CA PRO A 235 29.47 3.52 2.98
C PRO A 235 30.99 3.67 3.11
N GLU A 236 31.65 4.22 2.10
CA GLU A 236 33.02 4.72 2.24
C GLU A 236 32.96 6.01 3.07
N VAL A 237 33.55 5.98 4.26
CA VAL A 237 33.70 7.18 5.09
C VAL A 237 34.76 8.06 4.47
N PRO A 238 34.44 9.31 4.05
CA PRO A 238 35.41 10.24 3.47
C PRO A 238 36.57 10.53 4.46
N ASP A 239 37.78 10.73 3.93
CA ASP A 239 38.99 10.92 4.76
C ASP A 239 38.87 12.09 5.76
N TRP A 240 38.14 13.16 5.40
CA TRP A 240 37.91 14.31 6.25
C TRP A 240 36.97 14.02 7.44
N LEU A 241 36.28 12.90 7.46
CA LEU A 241 35.43 12.42 8.57
C LEU A 241 36.15 11.34 9.42
N ARG A 242 37.30 10.85 8.97
CA ARG A 242 38.11 9.91 9.73
C ARG A 242 38.93 10.74 10.74
N ALA A 243 38.75 10.48 12.04
CA ALA A 243 39.49 11.14 13.12
C ALA A 243 40.98 10.76 13.10
#